data_e7bc4aee16d6240d90521fccacbc6005
#
_entry.id   e7bc4aee16d6240d90521fccacbc6005
#
_cell.length_a   1.000
_cell.length_b   1.000
_cell.length_c   1.000
_cell.angle_alpha   90.00
_cell.angle_beta   90.00
_cell.angle_gamma   90.00
#
_symmetry.space_group_name_H-M   'P 1'
#
loop_
_entity.id
_entity.type
_entity.pdbx_description
1 polymer ?
#
loop_
_entity_poly.entity_id
_entity_poly.type
_entity_poly.pdbx_seq_one_letter_code
_entity_poly.pdbx_strand_id
1 'polypeptide(L)'
;MKEFQGDDALGLTPTFYCPARLDRATEQLVKDTALRTHRAIGCYDISRTDIRLDGNNIPYVLEINPLPGLDPKESSFPKMAYAAGMQYDDLIESVLLSAFQRRKKKNG
;
A
#
# COMPACT_ATOMS: atom_id res chain seq x y z
N MET A 1 14.61 -4.51 -5.97
CA MET A 1 14.17 -3.21 -5.41
C MET A 1 14.16 -2.16 -6.51
N LYS A 2 13.08 -1.43 -6.63
CA LYS A 2 12.99 -0.34 -7.60
C LYS A 2 13.11 1.00 -6.89
N GLU A 3 13.86 1.91 -7.49
CA GLU A 3 14.04 3.26 -7.00
C GLU A 3 13.21 4.20 -7.86
N PHE A 4 12.46 5.08 -7.22
CA PHE A 4 11.64 6.08 -7.89
C PHE A 4 12.07 7.47 -7.44
N GLN A 5 12.30 8.36 -8.40
CA GLN A 5 12.58 9.76 -8.12
C GLN A 5 11.49 10.63 -8.74
N GLY A 6 11.03 11.61 -7.98
CA GLY A 6 10.17 12.65 -8.50
C GLY A 6 10.96 13.66 -9.31
N ASP A 7 10.25 14.53 -10.01
CA ASP A 7 10.83 15.62 -10.77
C ASP A 7 10.74 16.90 -9.95
N ASP A 8 11.88 17.54 -9.72
CA ASP A 8 11.96 18.76 -8.91
C ASP A 8 13.09 19.64 -9.40
N ALA A 9 12.74 20.79 -9.93
CA ALA A 9 13.66 21.78 -10.47
C ALA A 9 14.67 22.30 -9.43
N LEU A 10 14.34 22.22 -8.13
CA LEU A 10 15.20 22.65 -7.04
C LEU A 10 16.08 21.53 -6.48
N GLY A 11 15.95 20.31 -7.00
CA GLY A 11 16.72 19.16 -6.52
C GLY A 11 16.34 18.71 -5.11
N LEU A 12 15.14 19.04 -4.64
CA LEU A 12 14.65 18.72 -3.31
C LEU A 12 13.75 17.51 -3.27
N THR A 13 13.47 16.90 -4.43
CA THR A 13 12.60 15.74 -4.52
C THR A 13 13.24 14.55 -3.83
N PRO A 14 12.55 13.90 -2.88
CA PRO A 14 13.08 12.75 -2.20
C PRO A 14 13.18 11.53 -3.13
N THR A 15 14.10 10.64 -2.81
CA THR A 15 14.22 9.34 -3.47
C THR A 15 13.25 8.36 -2.83
N PHE A 16 12.50 7.64 -3.66
CA PHE A 16 11.56 6.61 -3.21
C PHE A 16 12.09 5.22 -3.51
N TYR A 17 11.85 4.31 -2.59
CA TYR A 17 12.21 2.90 -2.73
C TYR A 17 10.96 2.04 -2.65
N CYS A 18 10.76 1.16 -3.61
CA CYS A 18 9.64 0.25 -3.63
C CYS A 18 10.10 -1.12 -4.18
N PRO A 19 10.10 -2.18 -3.37
CA PRO A 19 9.75 -2.22 -1.95
C PRO A 19 10.74 -1.46 -1.06
N ALA A 20 10.27 -1.11 0.14
CA ALA A 20 11.10 -0.38 1.10
C ALA A 20 12.30 -1.22 1.55
N ARG A 21 13.39 -0.55 1.93
CA ARG A 21 14.62 -1.19 2.42
C ARG A 21 14.48 -1.53 3.89
N LEU A 22 13.77 -2.60 4.20
CA LEU A 22 13.54 -3.05 5.57
C LEU A 22 14.04 -4.46 5.75
N ASP A 23 14.48 -4.81 6.96
CA ASP A 23 14.72 -6.20 7.30
C ASP A 23 13.37 -6.95 7.33
N ARG A 24 13.45 -8.28 7.30
CA ARG A 24 12.26 -9.11 7.19
C ARG A 24 11.32 -8.96 8.38
N ALA A 25 11.84 -8.84 9.59
CA ALA A 25 11.05 -8.69 10.81
C ALA A 25 10.31 -7.36 10.82
N THR A 26 10.98 -6.28 10.47
CA THR A 26 10.38 -4.93 10.38
C THR A 26 9.34 -4.88 9.28
N GLU A 27 9.63 -5.47 8.12
CA GLU A 27 8.69 -5.55 7.01
C GLU A 27 7.39 -6.25 7.44
N GLN A 28 7.51 -7.39 8.13
CA GLN A 28 6.35 -8.13 8.59
C GLN A 28 5.54 -7.32 9.62
N LEU A 29 6.23 -6.63 10.52
CA LEU A 29 5.57 -5.78 11.51
C LEU A 29 4.79 -4.63 10.84
N VAL A 30 5.37 -4.00 9.81
CA VAL A 30 4.69 -2.95 9.04
C VAL A 30 3.46 -3.50 8.33
N LYS A 31 3.57 -4.67 7.70
CA LYS A 31 2.44 -5.32 7.02
C LYS A 31 1.31 -5.66 7.99
N ASP A 32 1.65 -6.23 9.15
CA ASP A 32 0.67 -6.57 10.17
C ASP A 32 -0.03 -5.33 10.70
N THR A 33 0.72 -4.25 10.91
CA THR A 33 0.17 -2.97 11.36
C THR A 33 -0.81 -2.41 10.34
N ALA A 34 -0.47 -2.46 9.06
CA ALA A 34 -1.35 -2.00 7.99
C ALA A 34 -2.65 -2.82 7.93
N LEU A 35 -2.56 -4.14 8.01
CA LEU A 35 -3.74 -5.02 8.01
C LEU A 35 -4.64 -4.78 9.21
N ARG A 36 -4.05 -4.64 10.39
CA ARG A 36 -4.82 -4.36 11.62
C ARG A 36 -5.51 -3.01 11.54
N THR A 37 -4.85 -2.01 10.98
CA THR A 37 -5.43 -0.68 10.80
C THR A 37 -6.61 -0.73 9.82
N HIS A 38 -6.42 -1.43 8.69
CA HIS A 38 -7.47 -1.61 7.69
C HIS A 38 -8.73 -2.23 8.33
N ARG A 39 -8.56 -3.28 9.11
CA ARG A 39 -9.65 -3.98 9.79
C ARG A 39 -10.28 -3.14 10.89
N ALA A 40 -9.48 -2.47 11.69
CA ALA A 40 -9.96 -1.66 12.82
C ALA A 40 -10.80 -0.47 12.36
N ILE A 41 -10.41 0.17 11.26
CA ILE A 41 -11.15 1.29 10.67
C ILE A 41 -12.39 0.79 9.92
N GLY A 42 -12.43 -0.47 9.53
CA GLY A 42 -13.54 -1.04 8.76
C GLY A 42 -13.45 -0.73 7.27
N CYS A 43 -12.23 -0.62 6.73
CA CYS A 43 -12.04 -0.43 5.30
C CYS A 43 -12.46 -1.67 4.52
N TYR A 44 -12.91 -1.45 3.29
CA TYR A 44 -13.29 -2.52 2.38
C TYR A 44 -12.26 -2.65 1.25
N ASP A 45 -11.93 -3.89 0.93
CA ASP A 45 -11.18 -4.31 -0.25
C ASP A 45 -9.75 -3.81 -0.29
N ILE A 46 -9.53 -2.51 -0.43
CA ILE A 46 -8.19 -1.91 -0.46
C ILE A 46 -8.11 -0.67 0.42
N SER A 47 -6.91 -0.41 0.89
CA SER A 47 -6.55 0.86 1.52
C SER A 47 -5.05 1.05 1.39
N ARG A 48 -4.59 2.29 1.57
CA ARG A 48 -3.17 2.61 1.70
C ARG A 48 -2.94 3.19 3.07
N THR A 49 -2.07 2.57 3.83
CA THR A 49 -1.70 3.04 5.16
C THR A 49 -0.32 3.70 5.10
N ASP A 50 -0.24 4.93 5.54
CA ASP A 50 1.02 5.67 5.62
C ASP A 50 1.59 5.46 7.01
N ILE A 51 2.78 4.85 7.09
CA ILE A 51 3.42 4.43 8.34
C ILE A 51 4.81 5.05 8.42
N ARG A 52 5.16 5.51 9.60
CA ARG A 52 6.50 5.96 9.91
C ARG A 52 7.10 5.09 11.00
N LEU A 53 8.37 4.73 10.84
CA LEU A 53 9.13 3.99 11.85
C LEU A 53 9.91 4.97 12.73
N ASP A 54 9.96 4.70 14.02
CA ASP A 54 10.84 5.45 14.91
C ASP A 54 12.27 4.86 14.90
N GLY A 55 13.15 5.40 15.75
CA GLY A 55 14.53 4.94 15.83
C GLY A 55 14.70 3.48 16.28
N ASN A 56 13.67 2.89 16.84
CA ASN A 56 13.64 1.48 17.27
C ASN A 56 12.84 0.60 16.32
N ASN A 57 12.52 1.10 15.12
CA ASN A 57 11.70 0.41 14.12
C ASN A 57 10.29 0.08 14.60
N ILE A 58 9.75 0.90 15.49
CA ILE A 58 8.35 0.78 15.90
C ILE A 58 7.47 1.54 14.91
N PRO A 59 6.47 0.89 14.32
CA PRO A 59 5.61 1.54 13.33
C PRO A 59 4.55 2.42 13.98
N TYR A 60 4.37 3.61 13.43
CA TYR A 60 3.32 4.55 13.79
C TYR A 60 2.48 4.85 12.56
N VAL A 61 1.18 4.64 12.66
CA VAL A 61 0.25 4.95 11.58
C VAL A 61 0.01 6.45 11.57
N LEU A 62 0.29 7.10 10.45
CA LEU A 62 0.05 8.53 10.26
C LEU A 62 -1.32 8.78 9.64
N GLU A 63 -1.69 7.94 8.67
CA GLU A 63 -2.89 8.15 7.88
C GLU A 63 -3.29 6.84 7.21
N ILE A 64 -4.60 6.65 6.99
CA ILE A 64 -5.10 5.59 6.14
C ILE A 64 -6.01 6.20 5.07
N ASN A 65 -5.78 5.81 3.82
CA ASN A 65 -6.60 6.22 2.69
C ASN A 65 -7.44 5.02 2.22
N PRO A 66 -8.76 5.02 2.47
CA PRO A 66 -9.63 3.90 2.09
C PRO A 66 -9.95 3.86 0.59
N LEU A 67 -9.61 4.92 -0.15
CA LEU A 67 -9.82 5.01 -1.59
C LEU A 67 -8.53 5.46 -2.27
N PRO A 68 -7.47 4.61 -2.26
CA PRO A 68 -6.22 4.99 -2.91
C PRO A 68 -6.41 5.16 -4.41
N GLY A 69 -5.65 6.09 -5.00
CA GLY A 69 -5.70 6.31 -6.43
C GLY A 69 -5.29 5.07 -7.21
N LEU A 70 -5.92 4.85 -8.36
CA LEU A 70 -5.69 3.68 -9.20
C LEU A 70 -5.24 4.03 -10.61
N ASP A 71 -4.73 5.25 -10.83
CA ASP A 71 -4.17 5.59 -12.13
C ASP A 71 -2.97 4.66 -12.42
N PRO A 72 -2.97 3.95 -13.56
CA PRO A 72 -1.95 2.93 -13.81
C PRO A 72 -0.52 3.47 -13.94
N LYS A 73 -0.34 4.77 -14.20
CA LYS A 73 0.97 5.39 -14.39
C LYS A 73 1.37 6.30 -13.24
N GLU A 74 0.43 7.03 -12.66
CA GLU A 74 0.73 8.11 -11.72
C GLU A 74 0.51 7.73 -10.25
N SER A 75 -0.44 6.85 -9.97
CA SER A 75 -0.79 6.53 -8.59
C SER A 75 0.22 5.60 -7.93
N SER A 76 0.47 5.83 -6.64
CA SER A 76 1.43 5.04 -5.85
C SER A 76 0.96 3.60 -5.63
N PHE A 77 -0.33 3.38 -5.45
CA PHE A 77 -0.85 2.05 -5.16
C PHE A 77 -0.56 1.05 -6.30
N PRO A 78 -0.88 1.36 -7.57
CA PRO A 78 -0.48 0.49 -8.67
C PRO A 78 1.03 0.30 -8.77
N LYS A 79 1.84 1.35 -8.52
CA LYS A 79 3.31 1.22 -8.52
C LYS A 79 3.79 0.20 -7.50
N MET A 80 3.19 0.17 -6.33
CA MET A 80 3.51 -0.84 -5.31
C MET A 80 3.13 -2.25 -5.77
N ALA A 81 1.98 -2.40 -6.43
CA ALA A 81 1.55 -3.69 -6.98
C ALA A 81 2.54 -4.19 -8.05
N TYR A 82 3.00 -3.32 -8.94
CA TYR A 82 3.99 -3.68 -9.96
C TYR A 82 5.30 -4.14 -9.34
N ALA A 83 5.76 -3.43 -8.30
CA ALA A 83 6.97 -3.81 -7.57
C ALA A 83 6.84 -5.17 -6.88
N ALA A 84 5.62 -5.56 -6.51
CA ALA A 84 5.32 -6.88 -5.94
C ALA A 84 5.10 -7.97 -6.99
N GLY A 85 5.21 -7.64 -8.28
CA GLY A 85 5.08 -8.60 -9.37
C GLY A 85 3.69 -8.72 -9.97
N MET A 86 2.76 -7.87 -9.58
CA MET A 86 1.40 -7.85 -10.15
C MET A 86 1.36 -6.95 -11.38
N GLN A 87 0.52 -7.31 -12.35
CA GLN A 87 0.15 -6.42 -13.44
C GLN A 87 -1.09 -5.61 -13.04
N TYR A 88 -1.34 -4.53 -13.75
CA TYR A 88 -2.49 -3.66 -13.45
C TYR A 88 -3.82 -4.41 -13.50
N ASP A 89 -4.01 -5.25 -14.50
CA ASP A 89 -5.23 -6.03 -14.64
C ASP A 89 -5.44 -6.98 -13.45
N ASP A 90 -4.36 -7.58 -12.95
CA ASP A 90 -4.39 -8.46 -11.77
C ASP A 90 -4.81 -7.68 -10.54
N LEU A 91 -4.31 -6.47 -10.37
CA LEU A 91 -4.67 -5.60 -9.26
C LEU A 91 -6.16 -5.27 -9.28
N ILE A 92 -6.66 -4.83 -10.42
CA ILE A 92 -8.09 -4.46 -10.57
C ILE A 92 -8.98 -5.69 -10.36
N GLU A 93 -8.60 -6.83 -10.92
CA GLU A 93 -9.34 -8.08 -10.73
C GLU A 93 -9.40 -8.48 -9.25
N SER A 94 -8.28 -8.36 -8.53
CA SER A 94 -8.22 -8.67 -7.10
C SER A 94 -9.16 -7.79 -6.28
N VAL A 95 -9.24 -6.51 -6.60
CA VAL A 95 -10.15 -5.57 -5.93
C VAL A 95 -11.60 -5.97 -6.18
N LEU A 96 -11.94 -6.26 -7.43
CA LEU A 96 -13.29 -6.68 -7.81
C LEU A 96 -13.69 -8.00 -7.14
N LEU A 97 -12.79 -8.98 -7.12
CA LEU A 97 -13.03 -10.26 -6.48
C LEU A 97 -13.24 -10.11 -4.97
N SER A 98 -12.46 -9.26 -4.32
CA SER A 98 -12.62 -8.96 -2.90
C SER A 98 -14.02 -8.41 -2.61
N ALA A 99 -14.46 -7.43 -3.38
CA ALA A 99 -15.79 -6.83 -3.24
C ALA A 99 -16.90 -7.85 -3.50
N PHE A 100 -16.72 -8.69 -4.51
CA PHE A 100 -17.68 -9.72 -4.87
C PHE A 100 -17.83 -10.78 -3.77
N GLN A 101 -16.71 -11.23 -3.22
CA GLN A 101 -16.72 -12.21 -2.12
C GLN A 101 -17.35 -11.64 -0.86
N ARG A 102 -17.08 -10.38 -0.55
CA ARG A 102 -17.69 -9.68 0.58
C ARG A 102 -19.22 -9.63 0.43
N ARG A 103 -19.71 -9.29 -0.75
CA ARG A 103 -21.14 -9.27 -1.06
C ARG A 103 -21.77 -10.65 -0.92
N LYS A 104 -21.11 -11.68 -1.41
CA LYS A 104 -21.59 -13.07 -1.34
C LYS A 104 -21.71 -13.54 0.11
N LYS A 105 -20.73 -13.22 0.97
CA LYS A 105 -20.79 -13.54 2.40
C LYS A 105 -21.94 -12.84 3.10
N LYS A 106 -22.20 -11.58 2.75
CA LYS A 106 -23.27 -10.78 3.35
C LYS A 106 -24.66 -11.29 2.98
N ASN A 107 -24.83 -11.85 1.79
CA ASN A 107 -26.09 -12.35 1.27
C ASN A 107 -26.27 -13.86 1.44
N GLY A 108 -25.22 -14.52 1.91
CA GLY A 108 -25.24 -15.95 2.19
C GLY A 108 -25.40 -16.22 3.66
#